data_9db03b888cf4dd4a4e0924da653c1e44
#
_entry.id   9db03b888cf4dd4a4e0924da653c1e44
#
_cell.length_a   1.000
_cell.length_b   1.000
_cell.length_c   1.000
_cell.angle_alpha   90.00
_cell.angle_beta   90.00
_cell.angle_gamma   90.00
#
_symmetry.space_group_name_H-M   'P 1'
#
loop_
_entity.id
_entity.type
_entity.pdbx_description
1 polymer ?
#
loop_
_entity_poly.entity_id
_entity_poly.type
_entity_poly.pdbx_seq_one_letter_code
_entity_poly.pdbx_strand_id
1 'polypeptide(L)'
;NGDPFNCSWSEDNVTFNDGKMQLTIDSMGDSEAYRGGEYRSKENYGYGLYEVSMKAIKNDGVVSSFFTYTGPSEDNPWDEIDVEVLGKDTTKVQFNYYTNGVGKHEYMYDLGFDASEDFHTYAFEWKEDSITWYVDGKEAYKATENLPVTPGKIMMNAWNGIGVDSWLKAFDGTVPLTAEYEWARFTAEK
;
A
#
# COMPACT_ATOMS: atom_id res chain seq x y z
N ASN A 1 -4.39 -13.53 9.46
CA ASN A 1 -3.45 -12.44 9.63
C ASN A 1 -3.21 -12.24 11.12
N GLY A 2 -2.14 -11.61 11.47
CA GLY A 2 -1.84 -11.13 12.81
C GLY A 2 -1.85 -9.61 12.82
N ASP A 3 -1.68 -9.00 14.01
CA ASP A 3 -1.53 -7.55 14.12
C ASP A 3 -0.43 -7.06 13.13
N PRO A 4 -0.64 -5.90 12.49
CA PRO A 4 -1.70 -4.90 12.76
C PRO A 4 -3.02 -5.09 11.96
N PHE A 5 -3.16 -6.17 11.20
CA PHE A 5 -4.31 -6.38 10.33
C PHE A 5 -5.52 -6.90 11.10
N ASN A 6 -6.60 -6.12 11.17
CA ASN A 6 -7.87 -6.53 11.77
C ASN A 6 -8.83 -7.13 10.73
N CYS A 7 -8.30 -7.78 9.71
CA CYS A 7 -9.07 -8.47 8.68
C CYS A 7 -8.40 -9.76 8.24
N SER A 8 -9.18 -10.67 7.68
CA SER A 8 -8.68 -11.82 6.92
C SER A 8 -8.68 -11.48 5.43
N TRP A 9 -7.61 -11.85 4.72
CA TRP A 9 -7.57 -11.67 3.27
C TRP A 9 -8.55 -12.63 2.59
N SER A 10 -9.36 -12.10 1.67
CA SER A 10 -10.35 -12.86 0.92
C SER A 10 -10.30 -12.50 -0.56
N GLU A 11 -10.32 -13.52 -1.42
CA GLU A 11 -10.39 -13.33 -2.88
C GLU A 11 -11.70 -12.67 -3.31
N ASP A 12 -12.78 -12.86 -2.57
CA ASP A 12 -14.08 -12.21 -2.82
C ASP A 12 -14.03 -10.70 -2.63
N ASN A 13 -13.04 -10.20 -1.88
CA ASN A 13 -12.81 -8.78 -1.61
C ASN A 13 -11.91 -8.11 -2.64
N VAL A 14 -11.50 -8.84 -3.68
CA VAL A 14 -10.80 -8.33 -4.86
C VAL A 14 -11.71 -8.52 -6.06
N THR A 15 -12.29 -7.43 -6.56
CA THR A 15 -13.21 -7.47 -7.70
C THR A 15 -12.72 -6.59 -8.85
N PHE A 16 -13.17 -6.88 -10.06
CA PHE A 16 -12.81 -6.13 -11.26
C PHE A 16 -14.10 -5.68 -11.94
N ASN A 17 -14.37 -4.37 -11.90
CA ASN A 17 -15.56 -3.74 -12.44
C ASN A 17 -15.19 -2.48 -13.22
N ASP A 18 -15.80 -2.30 -14.39
CA ASP A 18 -15.62 -1.11 -15.25
C ASP A 18 -14.14 -0.75 -15.50
N GLY A 19 -13.30 -1.79 -15.72
CA GLY A 19 -11.87 -1.61 -15.98
C GLY A 19 -11.02 -1.24 -14.77
N LYS A 20 -11.58 -1.32 -13.56
CA LYS A 20 -10.89 -1.05 -12.30
C LYS A 20 -10.84 -2.27 -11.41
N MET A 21 -9.74 -2.42 -10.67
CA MET A 21 -9.69 -3.32 -9.53
C MET A 21 -10.24 -2.60 -8.30
N GLN A 22 -11.06 -3.29 -7.54
CA GLN A 22 -11.65 -2.81 -6.29
C GLN A 22 -11.19 -3.72 -5.14
N LEU A 23 -10.58 -3.13 -4.12
CA LEU A 23 -10.20 -3.81 -2.89
C LEU A 23 -11.12 -3.34 -1.78
N THR A 24 -11.94 -4.26 -1.27
CA THR A 24 -13.02 -3.93 -0.33
C THR A 24 -12.73 -4.46 1.06
N ILE A 25 -12.99 -3.64 2.07
CA ILE A 25 -13.10 -4.04 3.48
C ILE A 25 -14.57 -4.23 3.77
N ASP A 26 -15.00 -5.40 4.23
CA ASP A 26 -16.36 -5.68 4.66
C ASP A 26 -16.41 -6.55 5.92
N SER A 27 -17.61 -6.76 6.44
CA SER A 27 -17.85 -7.62 7.61
C SER A 27 -18.12 -9.06 7.19
N MET A 28 -17.75 -10.00 8.04
CA MET A 28 -18.09 -11.42 7.90
C MET A 28 -19.49 -11.73 8.48
N GLY A 29 -20.54 -11.12 7.91
CA GLY A 29 -21.90 -11.28 8.38
C GLY A 29 -22.13 -10.59 9.74
N ASP A 30 -22.78 -11.29 10.68
CA ASP A 30 -23.14 -10.76 12.02
C ASP A 30 -21.95 -10.77 13.02
N SER A 31 -20.74 -11.10 12.58
CA SER A 31 -19.55 -11.13 13.43
C SER A 31 -18.80 -9.80 13.42
N GLU A 32 -18.05 -9.52 14.49
CA GLU A 32 -17.10 -8.39 14.53
C GLU A 32 -15.83 -8.63 13.71
N ALA A 33 -15.78 -9.70 12.90
CA ALA A 33 -14.67 -10.03 12.05
C ALA A 33 -14.80 -9.36 10.68
N TYR A 34 -13.67 -8.90 10.14
CA TYR A 34 -13.60 -8.21 8.85
C TYR A 34 -12.84 -9.05 7.81
N ARG A 35 -13.13 -8.80 6.54
CA ARG A 35 -12.33 -9.24 5.40
C ARG A 35 -11.74 -8.03 4.71
N GLY A 36 -10.55 -8.20 4.15
CA GLY A 36 -9.88 -7.19 3.34
C GLY A 36 -9.45 -7.76 1.99
N GLY A 37 -9.26 -6.89 1.00
CA GLY A 37 -8.76 -7.26 -0.31
C GLY A 37 -7.24 -7.09 -0.38
N GLU A 38 -6.54 -8.12 -0.86
CA GLU A 38 -5.12 -8.05 -1.22
C GLU A 38 -4.89 -8.67 -2.58
N TYR A 39 -4.21 -7.94 -3.47
CA TYR A 39 -3.80 -8.40 -4.80
C TYR A 39 -2.28 -8.33 -4.93
N ARG A 40 -1.67 -9.41 -5.45
CA ARG A 40 -0.22 -9.50 -5.60
C ARG A 40 0.18 -10.11 -6.94
N SER A 41 1.35 -9.70 -7.44
CA SER A 41 1.97 -10.34 -8.60
C SER A 41 2.39 -11.78 -8.28
N LYS A 42 2.49 -12.62 -9.33
CA LYS A 42 3.03 -13.98 -9.20
C LYS A 42 4.55 -13.97 -9.11
N GLU A 43 5.19 -13.10 -9.88
CA GLU A 43 6.64 -12.95 -9.99
C GLU A 43 7.16 -11.87 -9.04
N ASN A 44 8.43 -11.98 -8.68
CA ASN A 44 9.16 -10.94 -7.97
C ASN A 44 9.83 -9.99 -8.97
N TYR A 45 9.89 -8.70 -8.61
CA TYR A 45 10.45 -7.62 -9.42
C TYR A 45 11.54 -6.91 -8.64
N GLY A 46 12.61 -6.49 -9.32
CA GLY A 46 13.75 -5.80 -8.75
C GLY A 46 13.79 -4.31 -9.13
N TYR A 47 14.98 -3.80 -9.38
CA TYR A 47 15.19 -2.39 -9.72
C TYR A 47 14.37 -1.96 -10.93
N GLY A 48 13.75 -0.79 -10.82
CA GLY A 48 12.89 -0.23 -11.86
C GLY A 48 11.91 0.82 -11.33
N LEU A 49 11.02 1.25 -12.22
CA LEU A 49 9.95 2.19 -11.92
C LEU A 49 8.64 1.43 -11.70
N TYR A 50 8.05 1.64 -10.55
CA TYR A 50 6.76 1.09 -10.11
C TYR A 50 5.74 2.21 -10.07
N GLU A 51 4.60 2.03 -10.72
CA GLU A 51 3.57 3.06 -10.86
C GLU A 51 2.17 2.47 -10.65
N VAL A 52 1.30 3.24 -10.03
CA VAL A 52 -0.10 2.88 -9.82
C VAL A 52 -1.00 4.10 -9.96
N SER A 53 -2.18 3.91 -10.55
CA SER A 53 -3.29 4.87 -10.46
C SER A 53 -4.29 4.33 -9.44
N MET A 54 -4.48 5.03 -8.32
CA MET A 54 -5.39 4.59 -7.26
C MET A 54 -6.18 5.73 -6.66
N LYS A 55 -7.37 5.39 -6.15
CA LYS A 55 -8.22 6.21 -5.30
C LYS A 55 -8.38 5.53 -3.95
N ALA A 56 -7.97 6.21 -2.88
CA ALA A 56 -7.86 5.65 -1.55
C ALA A 56 -9.17 5.72 -0.75
N ILE A 57 -9.26 4.93 0.31
CA ILE A 57 -10.36 4.98 1.29
C ILE A 57 -10.11 6.12 2.27
N LYS A 58 -11.16 6.92 2.56
CA LYS A 58 -11.19 7.90 3.64
C LYS A 58 -12.00 7.36 4.80
N ASN A 59 -11.31 6.83 5.81
CA ASN A 59 -11.89 6.38 7.06
C ASN A 59 -10.80 6.22 8.12
N ASP A 60 -11.05 6.62 9.37
CA ASP A 60 -10.11 6.37 10.46
C ASP A 60 -9.84 4.87 10.59
N GLY A 61 -8.60 4.50 10.92
CA GLY A 61 -8.21 3.12 11.12
C GLY A 61 -7.98 2.27 9.86
N VAL A 62 -7.91 2.88 8.66
CA VAL A 62 -7.80 2.17 7.38
C VAL A 62 -6.55 2.57 6.62
N VAL A 63 -5.97 1.63 5.87
CA VAL A 63 -4.87 1.85 4.91
C VAL A 63 -5.29 1.40 3.51
N SER A 64 -4.94 2.18 2.50
CA SER A 64 -4.94 1.81 1.08
C SER A 64 -3.52 1.92 0.56
N SER A 65 -2.98 0.85 -0.05
CA SER A 65 -1.54 0.75 -0.32
C SER A 65 -1.18 0.29 -1.73
N PHE A 66 0.05 0.62 -2.10
CA PHE A 66 0.79 0.06 -3.24
C PHE A 66 2.24 -0.11 -2.80
N PHE A 67 2.78 -1.33 -2.90
CA PHE A 67 4.09 -1.64 -2.33
C PHE A 67 4.78 -2.82 -3.02
N THR A 68 6.08 -3.00 -2.77
CA THR A 68 6.78 -4.26 -3.01
C THR A 68 7.06 -4.95 -1.70
N TYR A 69 7.00 -6.27 -1.69
CA TYR A 69 7.30 -7.06 -0.50
C TYR A 69 7.96 -8.38 -0.85
N THR A 70 8.97 -8.73 -0.07
CA THR A 70 9.50 -10.09 0.08
C THR A 70 9.86 -10.33 1.54
N GLY A 71 9.90 -11.59 1.97
CA GLY A 71 10.18 -11.87 3.37
C GLY A 71 10.37 -13.35 3.68
N PRO A 72 10.38 -13.71 4.97
CA PRO A 72 10.70 -15.08 5.45
C PRO A 72 9.83 -16.19 4.86
N SER A 73 8.61 -15.91 4.44
CA SER A 73 7.74 -16.89 3.78
C SER A 73 8.25 -17.30 2.38
N GLU A 74 9.19 -16.56 1.81
CA GLU A 74 9.85 -16.82 0.53
C GLU A 74 11.35 -17.13 0.72
N ASP A 75 11.77 -17.46 1.94
CA ASP A 75 13.18 -17.67 2.32
C ASP A 75 14.08 -16.46 2.06
N ASN A 76 13.49 -15.26 2.07
CA ASN A 76 14.18 -13.99 1.84
C ASN A 76 14.22 -13.13 3.11
N PRO A 77 15.14 -12.16 3.21
CA PRO A 77 15.04 -11.10 4.20
C PRO A 77 13.75 -10.29 3.95
N TRP A 78 13.22 -9.65 4.98
CA TRP A 78 12.10 -8.74 4.81
C TRP A 78 12.60 -7.41 4.20
N ASP A 79 12.36 -7.25 2.91
CA ASP A 79 12.60 -6.05 2.12
C ASP A 79 11.25 -5.57 1.55
N GLU A 80 10.98 -4.25 1.69
CA GLU A 80 9.68 -3.65 1.33
C GLU A 80 9.85 -2.18 0.94
N ILE A 81 9.04 -1.68 0.01
CA ILE A 81 8.98 -0.26 -0.38
C ILE A 81 7.52 0.12 -0.50
N ASP A 82 7.09 1.16 0.23
CA ASP A 82 5.69 1.45 0.46
C ASP A 82 5.23 2.79 -0.10
N VAL A 83 3.99 2.79 -0.58
CA VAL A 83 3.11 3.94 -0.73
C VAL A 83 1.82 3.63 0.03
N GLU A 84 1.54 4.37 1.09
CA GLU A 84 0.41 4.14 1.97
C GLU A 84 -0.41 5.42 2.15
N VAL A 85 -1.68 5.40 1.73
CA VAL A 85 -2.63 6.44 2.11
C VAL A 85 -3.35 6.01 3.38
N LEU A 86 -3.12 6.76 4.46
CA LEU A 86 -3.76 6.52 5.75
C LEU A 86 -5.13 7.21 5.75
N GLY A 87 -6.18 6.45 5.82
CA GLY A 87 -7.56 6.94 5.68
C GLY A 87 -7.97 8.01 6.68
N LYS A 88 -7.24 8.16 7.80
CA LYS A 88 -7.43 9.21 8.79
C LYS A 88 -7.12 10.62 8.28
N ASP A 89 -6.31 10.75 7.23
CA ASP A 89 -5.93 12.02 6.59
C ASP A 89 -5.49 11.76 5.15
N THR A 90 -6.44 11.70 4.24
CA THR A 90 -6.24 11.42 2.81
C THR A 90 -5.68 12.62 2.02
N THR A 91 -5.35 13.72 2.68
CA THR A 91 -4.57 14.83 2.09
C THR A 91 -3.06 14.60 2.11
N LYS A 92 -2.65 13.44 2.66
CA LYS A 92 -1.26 13.02 2.80
C LYS A 92 -1.06 11.59 2.34
N VAL A 93 0.17 11.27 1.97
CA VAL A 93 0.62 9.90 1.71
C VAL A 93 1.86 9.61 2.55
N GLN A 94 1.95 8.42 3.10
CA GLN A 94 3.14 7.93 3.79
C GLN A 94 3.97 7.10 2.81
N PHE A 95 5.25 7.44 2.69
CA PHE A 95 6.27 6.61 2.08
C PHE A 95 7.06 5.93 3.18
N ASN A 96 7.47 4.70 2.96
CA ASN A 96 8.29 3.96 3.89
C ASN A 96 9.10 2.89 3.14
N TYR A 97 10.06 2.28 3.80
CA TYR A 97 10.71 1.08 3.31
C TYR A 97 11.32 0.30 4.47
N TYR A 98 11.49 -1.00 4.24
CA TYR A 98 12.16 -1.92 5.15
C TYR A 98 13.33 -2.55 4.44
N THR A 99 14.44 -2.68 5.16
CA THR A 99 15.65 -3.36 4.70
C THR A 99 16.04 -4.39 5.74
N ASN A 100 16.00 -5.65 5.35
CA ASN A 100 16.31 -6.77 6.24
C ASN A 100 15.49 -6.71 7.55
N GLY A 101 14.21 -6.35 7.45
CA GLY A 101 13.26 -6.21 8.57
C GLY A 101 13.41 -4.93 9.40
N VAL A 102 14.32 -4.05 9.04
CA VAL A 102 14.51 -2.77 9.74
C VAL A 102 13.73 -1.68 9.01
N GLY A 103 12.68 -1.19 9.65
CA GLY A 103 11.87 -0.04 9.22
C GLY A 103 12.35 1.28 9.84
N LYS A 104 11.42 2.18 10.16
CA LYS A 104 11.62 3.54 10.68
C LYS A 104 12.19 4.50 9.63
N HIS A 105 11.65 4.37 8.42
CA HIS A 105 11.99 5.23 7.30
C HIS A 105 10.74 5.99 6.81
N GLU A 106 9.73 6.13 7.69
CA GLU A 106 8.47 6.78 7.36
C GLU A 106 8.69 8.25 6.99
N TYR A 107 8.15 8.64 5.84
CA TYR A 107 8.10 10.02 5.39
C TYR A 107 6.68 10.39 4.99
N MET A 108 6.11 11.42 5.64
CA MET A 108 4.76 11.90 5.33
C MET A 108 4.84 13.07 4.35
N TYR A 109 4.17 12.92 3.22
CA TYR A 109 4.13 13.93 2.15
C TYR A 109 2.74 14.54 2.01
N ASP A 110 2.67 15.89 1.97
CA ASP A 110 1.44 16.64 1.72
C ASP A 110 1.10 16.62 0.23
N LEU A 111 -0.07 16.06 -0.12
CA LEU A 111 -0.48 15.85 -1.51
C LEU A 111 -0.93 17.14 -2.21
N GLY A 112 -1.56 18.07 -1.48
CA GLY A 112 -2.21 19.23 -2.05
C GLY A 112 -3.60 18.94 -2.64
N PHE A 113 -4.10 17.71 -2.50
CA PHE A 113 -5.43 17.22 -2.88
C PHE A 113 -5.88 16.15 -1.87
N ASP A 114 -7.14 15.69 -1.99
CA ASP A 114 -7.67 14.57 -1.22
C ASP A 114 -7.63 13.29 -2.07
N ALA A 115 -6.79 12.32 -1.68
CA ALA A 115 -6.57 11.04 -2.40
C ALA A 115 -7.81 10.14 -2.44
N SER A 116 -8.87 10.45 -1.70
CA SER A 116 -10.14 9.72 -1.70
C SER A 116 -11.16 10.26 -2.71
N GLU A 117 -10.91 11.44 -3.28
CA GLU A 117 -11.88 12.09 -4.17
C GLU A 117 -11.70 11.67 -5.63
N ASP A 118 -10.45 11.45 -6.07
CA ASP A 118 -10.16 11.09 -7.46
C ASP A 118 -8.93 10.17 -7.56
N PHE A 119 -8.69 9.64 -8.76
CA PHE A 119 -7.51 8.85 -9.08
C PHE A 119 -6.29 9.75 -9.24
N HIS A 120 -5.20 9.36 -8.62
CA HIS A 120 -3.89 9.98 -8.74
C HIS A 120 -2.83 8.93 -8.99
N THR A 121 -1.74 9.33 -9.65
CA THR A 121 -0.62 8.44 -9.92
C THR A 121 0.40 8.53 -8.79
N TYR A 122 0.70 7.40 -8.19
CA TYR A 122 1.76 7.25 -7.20
C TYR A 122 2.82 6.34 -7.79
N ALA A 123 4.09 6.64 -7.54
CA ALA A 123 5.19 5.85 -8.06
C ALA A 123 6.40 5.83 -7.14
N PHE A 124 7.24 4.82 -7.29
CA PHE A 124 8.61 4.85 -6.79
C PHE A 124 9.57 4.26 -7.83
N GLU A 125 10.70 4.92 -8.01
CA GLU A 125 11.82 4.43 -8.79
C GLU A 125 12.85 3.85 -7.83
N TRP A 126 13.05 2.54 -7.89
CA TRP A 126 13.99 1.81 -7.06
C TRP A 126 15.24 1.48 -7.86
N LYS A 127 16.39 1.98 -7.40
CA LYS A 127 17.73 1.78 -7.94
C LYS A 127 18.67 1.24 -6.88
N GLU A 128 19.86 0.83 -7.28
CA GLU A 128 20.90 0.33 -6.37
C GLU A 128 21.28 1.39 -5.31
N ASP A 129 21.28 2.66 -5.68
CA ASP A 129 21.74 3.78 -4.85
C ASP A 129 20.62 4.69 -4.31
N SER A 130 19.36 4.46 -4.69
CA SER A 130 18.25 5.34 -4.29
C SER A 130 16.87 4.71 -4.46
N ILE A 131 15.92 5.21 -3.67
CA ILE A 131 14.48 5.10 -3.93
C ILE A 131 13.94 6.51 -4.05
N THR A 132 13.28 6.83 -5.17
CA THR A 132 12.65 8.13 -5.37
C THR A 132 11.15 7.93 -5.56
N TRP A 133 10.34 8.58 -4.70
CA TRP A 133 8.88 8.55 -4.81
C TRP A 133 8.37 9.76 -5.58
N TYR A 134 7.28 9.52 -6.34
CA TYR A 134 6.62 10.51 -7.17
C TYR A 134 5.11 10.51 -6.92
N VAL A 135 4.50 11.69 -7.00
CA VAL A 135 3.06 11.89 -7.01
C VAL A 135 2.70 12.69 -8.25
N ASP A 136 1.83 12.15 -9.09
CA ASP A 136 1.43 12.75 -10.38
C ASP A 136 2.66 13.16 -11.24
N GLY A 137 3.68 12.31 -11.26
CA GLY A 137 4.92 12.50 -12.00
C GLY A 137 5.90 13.52 -11.40
N LYS A 138 5.56 14.14 -10.26
CA LYS A 138 6.43 15.08 -9.55
C LYS A 138 7.17 14.36 -8.42
N GLU A 139 8.49 14.56 -8.34
CA GLU A 139 9.30 14.04 -7.24
C GLU A 139 8.79 14.56 -5.90
N ALA A 140 8.52 13.64 -4.97
CA ALA A 140 8.00 13.91 -3.64
C ALA A 140 9.05 13.66 -2.54
N TYR A 141 9.81 12.57 -2.64
CA TYR A 141 10.80 12.18 -1.65
C TYR A 141 11.89 11.30 -2.28
N LYS A 142 13.10 11.35 -1.72
CA LYS A 142 14.21 10.48 -2.13
C LYS A 142 14.96 9.96 -0.91
N ALA A 143 15.19 8.65 -0.85
CA ALA A 143 16.03 7.96 0.12
C ALA A 143 17.29 7.41 -0.55
N THR A 144 18.43 7.43 0.18
CA THR A 144 19.74 6.98 -0.32
C THR A 144 20.51 6.13 0.68
N GLU A 145 19.91 5.81 1.82
CA GLU A 145 20.56 5.06 2.90
C GLU A 145 19.75 3.82 3.27
N ASN A 146 20.43 2.74 3.65
CA ASN A 146 19.81 1.49 4.12
C ASN A 146 18.74 0.94 3.16
N LEU A 147 19.05 0.91 1.87
CA LEU A 147 18.08 0.55 0.83
C LEU A 147 17.87 -0.96 0.75
N PRO A 148 16.63 -1.44 0.49
CA PRO A 148 16.36 -2.83 0.17
C PRO A 148 17.03 -3.24 -1.14
N VAL A 149 17.39 -4.51 -1.24
CA VAL A 149 18.10 -5.06 -2.42
C VAL A 149 17.45 -6.32 -2.98
N THR A 150 16.53 -6.92 -2.24
CA THR A 150 15.93 -8.21 -2.61
C THR A 150 14.66 -8.00 -3.42
N PRO A 151 14.56 -8.55 -4.65
CA PRO A 151 13.34 -8.48 -5.45
C PRO A 151 12.12 -9.00 -4.68
N GLY A 152 10.99 -8.30 -4.81
CA GLY A 152 9.75 -8.61 -4.15
C GLY A 152 8.54 -8.62 -5.08
N LYS A 153 7.41 -9.08 -4.58
CA LYS A 153 6.13 -9.02 -5.29
C LYS A 153 5.60 -7.60 -5.28
N ILE A 154 4.93 -7.21 -6.37
CA ILE A 154 4.12 -6.00 -6.41
C ILE A 154 2.80 -6.34 -5.72
N MET A 155 2.43 -5.53 -4.73
CA MET A 155 1.25 -5.77 -3.92
C MET A 155 0.41 -4.51 -3.76
N MET A 156 -0.89 -4.72 -3.60
CA MET A 156 -1.88 -3.70 -3.26
C MET A 156 -2.83 -4.30 -2.25
N ASN A 157 -3.16 -3.56 -1.21
CA ASN A 157 -4.17 -4.00 -0.24
C ASN A 157 -4.98 -2.85 0.34
N ALA A 158 -6.16 -3.22 0.86
CA ALA A 158 -7.00 -2.36 1.68
C ALA A 158 -7.38 -3.12 2.94
N TRP A 159 -7.12 -2.53 4.10
CA TRP A 159 -7.31 -3.18 5.38
C TRP A 159 -7.59 -2.19 6.52
N ASN A 160 -8.24 -2.68 7.57
CA ASN A 160 -8.45 -1.97 8.81
C ASN A 160 -7.49 -2.47 9.90
N GLY A 161 -7.02 -1.55 10.75
CA GLY A 161 -6.01 -1.81 11.76
C GLY A 161 -6.56 -2.22 13.12
N ILE A 162 -5.72 -2.91 13.90
CA ILE A 162 -5.92 -3.20 15.32
C ILE A 162 -4.61 -3.01 16.08
N GLY A 163 -4.67 -2.37 17.26
CA GLY A 163 -3.48 -2.13 18.08
C GLY A 163 -2.54 -1.04 17.55
N VAL A 164 -2.96 -0.29 16.54
CA VAL A 164 -2.20 0.77 15.85
C VAL A 164 -2.90 2.12 15.83
N ASP A 165 -3.72 2.40 16.83
CA ASP A 165 -4.53 3.62 16.91
C ASP A 165 -3.70 4.90 16.91
N SER A 166 -2.50 4.86 17.43
CA SER A 166 -1.57 6.00 17.39
C SER A 166 -1.12 6.34 15.97
N TRP A 167 -1.08 5.35 15.08
CA TRP A 167 -0.72 5.50 13.68
C TRP A 167 -1.93 5.77 12.79
N LEU A 168 -3.02 4.98 12.94
CA LEU A 168 -4.18 4.98 12.03
C LEU A 168 -5.42 5.65 12.62
N LYS A 169 -5.48 5.96 13.93
CA LYS A 169 -6.66 6.09 14.78
C LYS A 169 -7.43 4.76 14.89
N ALA A 170 -8.37 4.68 15.81
CA ALA A 170 -9.22 3.50 15.96
C ALA A 170 -10.17 3.37 14.78
N PHE A 171 -10.28 2.14 14.24
CA PHE A 171 -11.29 1.84 13.23
C PHE A 171 -12.69 1.89 13.84
N ASP A 172 -13.60 2.62 13.21
CA ASP A 172 -14.95 2.89 13.73
C ASP A 172 -16.00 1.84 13.35
N GLY A 173 -15.59 0.79 12.61
CA GLY A 173 -16.48 -0.30 12.18
C GLY A 173 -17.27 0.00 10.91
N THR A 174 -17.08 1.14 10.28
CA THR A 174 -17.76 1.49 9.02
C THR A 174 -17.34 0.54 7.88
N VAL A 175 -18.28 -0.18 7.30
CA VAL A 175 -18.11 -1.05 6.14
C VAL A 175 -19.41 -1.08 5.30
N PRO A 176 -19.37 -1.39 3.98
CA PRO A 176 -18.18 -1.67 3.21
C PRO A 176 -17.37 -0.41 2.87
N LEU A 177 -16.05 -0.56 2.73
CA LEU A 177 -15.13 0.49 2.28
C LEU A 177 -14.30 -0.06 1.12
N THR A 178 -14.11 0.73 0.06
CA THR A 178 -13.47 0.25 -1.16
C THR A 178 -12.38 1.22 -1.64
N ALA A 179 -11.17 0.71 -1.83
CA ALA A 179 -10.11 1.36 -2.59
C ALA A 179 -10.20 0.93 -4.06
N GLU A 180 -9.95 1.84 -4.98
CA GLU A 180 -10.04 1.57 -6.42
C GLU A 180 -8.70 1.81 -7.11
N TYR A 181 -8.37 0.95 -8.09
CA TYR A 181 -7.13 0.95 -8.85
C TYR A 181 -7.45 0.84 -10.34
N GLU A 182 -6.99 1.81 -11.15
CA GLU A 182 -7.19 1.77 -12.60
C GLU A 182 -6.15 0.90 -13.30
N TRP A 183 -4.89 1.03 -12.89
CA TRP A 183 -3.77 0.28 -13.44
C TRP A 183 -2.58 0.28 -12.48
N ALA A 184 -1.73 -0.72 -12.62
CA ALA A 184 -0.39 -0.77 -12.06
C ALA A 184 0.60 -1.13 -13.17
N ARG A 185 1.81 -0.58 -13.12
CA ARG A 185 2.85 -0.79 -14.14
C ARG A 185 4.22 -0.91 -13.52
N PHE A 186 5.01 -1.83 -14.04
CA PHE A 186 6.43 -1.95 -13.77
C PHE A 186 7.24 -1.73 -15.04
N THR A 187 8.30 -0.94 -14.94
CA THR A 187 9.29 -0.75 -16.00
C THR A 187 10.67 -1.05 -15.43
N ALA A 188 11.30 -2.13 -15.90
CA ALA A 188 12.62 -2.53 -15.41
C ALA A 188 13.67 -1.44 -15.70
N GLU A 189 14.63 -1.30 -14.78
CA GLU A 189 15.83 -0.51 -15.03
C GLU A 189 16.61 -1.12 -16.22
N LYS A 190 17.17 -0.25 -17.08
CA LYS A 190 17.88 -0.66 -18.30
C LYS A 190 19.36 -0.89 -18.04
#